data_10dba4124a3d38d9bef26716518be9d0
#
_entry.id   10dba4124a3d38d9bef26716518be9d0
#
_cell.length_a   1.000
_cell.length_b   1.000
_cell.length_c   1.000
_cell.angle_alpha   90.00
_cell.angle_beta   90.00
_cell.angle_gamma   90.00
#
_symmetry.space_group_name_H-M   'P 1'
#
loop_
_entity.id
_entity.type
_entity.pdbx_description
1 polymer ?
#
loop_
_entity_poly.entity_id
_entity_poly.type
_entity_poly.pdbx_seq_one_letter_code
_entity_poly.pdbx_strand_id
1 'polypeptide(L)'
;MATPEFIKSLREKVGTDLLQVPTATVMTYDDQGRLLLVKDIASGLWGPPSGIVDPNELPSDAAVREAWEEAGVFVELTHILGVFAGMHFSGVYPNGDQLSVVATVFAGKLIRGIPRADHEETSDARFFYTSEIENLSCYPHFHAIRQASSQSQPYFKPATWRPHGL
;
A
#
# COMPACT_ATOMS: atom_id res chain seq x y z
N MET A 1 -4.00 -9.21 -1.93
CA MET A 1 -4.24 -9.06 -0.46
C MET A 1 -5.33 -10.01 -0.03
N ALA A 2 -5.02 -10.99 0.82
CA ALA A 2 -6.06 -11.82 1.45
C ALA A 2 -6.93 -10.94 2.34
N THR A 3 -8.23 -11.11 2.26
CA THR A 3 -9.14 -10.33 3.10
C THR A 3 -9.00 -10.78 4.56
N PRO A 4 -8.56 -9.91 5.49
CA PRO A 4 -8.43 -10.27 6.90
C PRO A 4 -9.74 -10.78 7.50
N GLU A 5 -9.65 -11.64 8.49
CA GLU A 5 -10.83 -12.30 9.08
C GLU A 5 -11.83 -11.30 9.70
N PHE A 6 -11.33 -10.24 10.32
CA PHE A 6 -12.20 -9.20 10.86
C PHE A 6 -12.97 -8.44 9.76
N ILE A 7 -12.37 -8.26 8.58
CA ILE A 7 -13.06 -7.66 7.41
C ILE A 7 -14.16 -8.60 6.91
N LYS A 8 -13.89 -9.91 6.82
CA LYS A 8 -14.93 -10.90 6.46
C LYS A 8 -16.10 -10.85 7.43
N SER A 9 -15.81 -10.81 8.73
CA SER A 9 -16.84 -10.68 9.78
C SER A 9 -17.63 -9.37 9.69
N LEU A 10 -17.00 -8.26 9.28
CA LEU A 10 -17.70 -7.01 9.01
C LEU A 10 -18.58 -7.13 7.76
N ARG A 11 -18.09 -7.74 6.68
CA ARG A 11 -18.83 -7.96 5.44
C ARG A 11 -20.11 -8.80 5.64
N GLU A 12 -20.08 -9.79 6.53
CA GLU A 12 -21.29 -10.55 6.93
C GLU A 12 -22.40 -9.65 7.48
N LYS A 13 -22.06 -8.51 8.09
CA LYS A 13 -23.00 -7.58 8.72
C LYS A 13 -23.44 -6.44 7.79
N VAL A 14 -22.53 -5.95 6.96
CA VAL A 14 -22.78 -4.75 6.13
C VAL A 14 -22.85 -5.06 4.63
N GLY A 15 -22.67 -6.31 4.24
CA GLY A 15 -22.70 -6.69 2.82
C GLY A 15 -21.61 -6.00 2.03
N THR A 16 -21.97 -5.42 0.88
CA THR A 16 -21.07 -4.71 -0.04
C THR A 16 -20.97 -3.21 0.22
N ASP A 17 -21.59 -2.70 1.29
CA ASP A 17 -21.55 -1.28 1.61
C ASP A 17 -20.10 -0.79 1.82
N LEU A 18 -19.91 0.53 1.67
CA LEU A 18 -18.59 1.14 1.78
C LEU A 18 -17.98 0.91 3.17
N LEU A 19 -16.83 0.25 3.20
CA LEU A 19 -15.96 0.19 4.37
C LEU A 19 -14.77 1.14 4.18
N GLN A 20 -14.48 1.94 5.19
CA GLN A 20 -13.24 2.69 5.26
C GLN A 20 -12.27 1.98 6.20
N VAL A 21 -11.08 1.65 5.69
CA VAL A 21 -10.07 0.87 6.43
C VAL A 21 -8.70 1.54 6.42
N PRO A 22 -7.94 1.44 7.52
CA PRO A 22 -6.53 1.82 7.53
C PRO A 22 -5.71 0.78 6.75
N THR A 23 -4.73 1.27 5.98
CA THR A 23 -3.74 0.44 5.32
C THR A 23 -2.33 0.95 5.59
N ALA A 24 -1.35 0.07 5.48
CA ALA A 24 0.07 0.41 5.56
C ALA A 24 0.78 -0.03 4.29
N THR A 25 1.65 0.82 3.77
CA THR A 25 2.43 0.59 2.55
C THR A 25 3.89 0.89 2.82
N VAL A 26 4.82 0.12 2.29
CA VAL A 26 6.24 0.39 2.42
C VAL A 26 6.93 0.57 1.06
N MET A 27 7.57 1.71 0.87
CA MET A 27 8.43 2.03 -0.26
C MET A 27 9.87 1.63 0.09
N THR A 28 10.29 0.44 -0.31
CA THR A 28 11.61 -0.11 0.02
C THR A 28 12.56 0.02 -1.16
N TYR A 29 13.69 0.67 -0.93
CA TYR A 29 14.77 0.78 -1.90
C TYR A 29 15.94 -0.10 -1.49
N ASP A 30 16.59 -0.71 -2.48
CA ASP A 30 17.86 -1.39 -2.28
C ASP A 30 19.05 -0.44 -2.42
N ASP A 31 20.28 -0.96 -2.20
CA ASP A 31 21.52 -0.19 -2.30
C ASP A 31 21.82 0.37 -3.69
N GLN A 32 21.11 -0.11 -4.72
CA GLN A 32 21.20 0.39 -6.11
C GLN A 32 20.15 1.44 -6.43
N GLY A 33 19.30 1.82 -5.45
CA GLY A 33 18.20 2.76 -5.63
C GLY A 33 17.02 2.19 -6.42
N ARG A 34 16.90 0.86 -6.52
CA ARG A 34 15.75 0.21 -7.13
C ARG A 34 14.65 0.04 -6.11
N LEU A 35 13.41 0.23 -6.55
CA LEU A 35 12.20 0.10 -5.73
C LEU A 35 11.64 -1.31 -5.78
N LEU A 36 11.34 -1.87 -4.61
CA LEU A 36 10.62 -3.13 -4.49
C LEU A 36 9.16 -2.96 -4.89
N LEU A 37 8.72 -3.78 -5.84
CA LEU A 37 7.31 -3.90 -6.20
C LEU A 37 6.91 -5.38 -6.19
N VAL A 38 5.63 -5.60 -5.91
CA VAL A 38 4.94 -6.88 -5.99
C VAL A 38 3.86 -6.81 -7.05
N LYS A 39 3.54 -7.94 -7.68
CA LYS A 39 2.48 -8.05 -8.67
C LYS A 39 1.30 -8.80 -8.08
N ASP A 40 0.22 -8.09 -7.85
CA ASP A 40 -1.02 -8.64 -7.31
C ASP A 40 -1.65 -9.66 -8.28
N ILE A 41 -2.07 -10.81 -7.77
CA ILE A 41 -2.65 -11.90 -8.57
C ILE A 41 -4.02 -11.50 -9.14
N ALA A 42 -4.84 -10.85 -8.32
CA ALA A 42 -6.24 -10.57 -8.67
C ALA A 42 -6.36 -9.51 -9.76
N SER A 43 -5.53 -8.46 -9.68
CA SER A 43 -5.55 -7.33 -10.62
C SER A 43 -4.51 -7.42 -11.72
N GLY A 44 -3.41 -8.15 -11.50
CA GLY A 44 -2.24 -8.17 -12.36
C GLY A 44 -1.42 -6.88 -12.34
N LEU A 45 -1.74 -5.95 -11.43
CA LEU A 45 -1.07 -4.65 -11.30
C LEU A 45 0.13 -4.74 -10.35
N TRP A 46 1.10 -3.85 -10.61
CA TRP A 46 2.26 -3.68 -9.75
C TRP A 46 2.05 -2.58 -8.73
N GLY A 47 2.55 -2.78 -7.53
CA GLY A 47 2.57 -1.79 -6.45
C GLY A 47 3.61 -2.14 -5.39
N PRO A 48 3.93 -1.22 -4.47
CA PRO A 48 4.73 -1.54 -3.29
C PRO A 48 3.95 -2.49 -2.37
N PRO A 49 4.63 -3.30 -1.55
CA PRO A 49 3.97 -4.11 -0.53
C PRO A 49 3.03 -3.29 0.33
N SER A 50 1.80 -3.77 0.50
CA SER A 50 0.73 -2.99 1.14
C SER A 50 -0.44 -3.85 1.59
N GLY A 51 -0.93 -3.63 2.80
CA GLY A 51 -2.11 -4.32 3.29
C GLY A 51 -2.90 -3.59 4.36
N ILE A 52 -3.98 -4.22 4.78
CA ILE A 52 -4.85 -3.71 5.83
C ILE A 52 -4.15 -3.84 7.18
N VAL A 53 -4.24 -2.79 7.99
CA VAL A 53 -3.76 -2.80 9.38
C VAL A 53 -4.77 -3.57 10.22
N ASP A 54 -4.32 -4.62 10.90
CA ASP A 54 -5.18 -5.44 11.75
C ASP A 54 -5.62 -4.69 13.03
N PRO A 55 -6.74 -5.09 13.65
CA PRO A 55 -7.13 -4.52 14.93
C PRO A 55 -6.03 -4.62 15.98
N ASN A 56 -5.68 -3.48 16.57
CA ASN A 56 -4.59 -3.31 17.57
C ASN A 56 -3.16 -3.46 17.02
N GLU A 57 -2.97 -3.62 15.72
CA GLU A 57 -1.67 -3.60 15.08
C GLU A 57 -1.21 -2.14 14.86
N LEU A 58 0.09 -1.87 15.01
CA LEU A 58 0.65 -0.59 14.60
C LEU A 58 0.78 -0.55 13.07
N PRO A 59 0.49 0.58 12.41
CA PRO A 59 0.70 0.70 10.96
C PRO A 59 2.15 0.41 10.53
N SER A 60 3.12 0.65 11.39
CA SER A 60 4.53 0.30 11.16
C SER A 60 4.76 -1.20 11.16
N ASP A 61 4.11 -1.94 12.06
CA ASP A 61 4.22 -3.39 12.10
C ASP A 61 3.53 -4.03 10.89
N ALA A 62 2.34 -3.52 10.52
CA ALA A 62 1.64 -3.93 9.31
C ALA A 62 2.52 -3.75 8.05
N ALA A 63 3.19 -2.61 7.88
CA ALA A 63 4.06 -2.36 6.74
C ALA A 63 5.23 -3.36 6.65
N VAL A 64 5.82 -3.74 7.79
CA VAL A 64 6.91 -4.74 7.84
C VAL A 64 6.37 -6.14 7.58
N ARG A 65 5.21 -6.48 8.14
CA ARG A 65 4.52 -7.77 7.92
C ARG A 65 4.19 -7.96 6.45
N GLU A 66 3.57 -6.97 5.81
CA GLU A 66 3.20 -7.03 4.38
C GLU A 66 4.43 -7.20 3.48
N ALA A 67 5.55 -6.50 3.76
CA ALA A 67 6.80 -6.71 3.02
C ALA A 67 7.32 -8.16 3.14
N TRP A 68 7.13 -8.77 4.31
CA TRP A 68 7.51 -10.16 4.53
C TRP A 68 6.55 -11.13 3.85
N GLU A 69 5.25 -10.94 4.00
CA GLU A 69 4.21 -11.82 3.45
C GLU A 69 4.20 -11.76 1.91
N GLU A 70 4.11 -10.57 1.33
CA GLU A 70 3.96 -10.37 -0.11
C GLU A 70 5.26 -10.52 -0.92
N ALA A 71 6.43 -10.22 -0.32
CA ALA A 71 7.70 -10.18 -1.03
C ALA A 71 8.83 -11.00 -0.41
N GLY A 72 8.64 -11.62 0.76
CA GLY A 72 9.66 -12.45 1.44
C GLY A 72 10.89 -11.67 1.91
N VAL A 73 10.78 -10.37 2.13
CA VAL A 73 11.88 -9.51 2.57
C VAL A 73 11.63 -8.91 3.94
N PHE A 74 12.69 -8.77 4.74
CA PHE A 74 12.65 -8.03 5.99
C PHE A 74 13.19 -6.62 5.79
N VAL A 75 12.40 -5.62 6.21
CA VAL A 75 12.68 -4.21 6.02
C VAL A 75 12.75 -3.47 7.36
N GLU A 76 13.55 -2.42 7.41
CA GLU A 76 13.56 -1.44 8.50
C GLU A 76 12.91 -0.15 7.99
N LEU A 77 11.88 0.30 8.70
CA LEU A 77 11.23 1.57 8.37
C LEU A 77 12.08 2.75 8.85
N THR A 78 12.20 3.77 8.04
CA THR A 78 13.04 4.95 8.35
C THR A 78 12.19 6.17 8.74
N HIS A 79 11.10 6.43 8.04
CA HIS A 79 10.19 7.54 8.31
C HIS A 79 8.87 7.37 7.56
N ILE A 80 7.89 8.19 7.92
CA ILE A 80 6.61 8.29 7.19
C ILE A 80 6.81 9.17 5.97
N LEU A 81 6.41 8.66 4.80
CA LEU A 81 6.36 9.41 3.55
C LEU A 81 5.08 10.24 3.41
N GLY A 82 4.00 9.81 4.04
CA GLY A 82 2.74 10.54 4.06
C GLY A 82 1.55 9.68 4.42
N VAL A 83 0.39 10.37 4.52
CA VAL A 83 -0.92 9.73 4.67
C VAL A 83 -1.76 10.09 3.45
N PHE A 84 -2.30 9.09 2.80
CA PHE A 84 -3.03 9.21 1.54
C PHE A 84 -4.46 8.67 1.70
N ALA A 85 -5.42 9.42 1.21
CA ALA A 85 -6.84 9.05 1.26
C ALA A 85 -7.63 9.81 0.18
N GLY A 86 -8.94 9.62 0.18
CA GLY A 86 -9.87 10.33 -0.70
C GLY A 86 -10.24 9.50 -1.92
N MET A 87 -10.87 10.14 -2.91
CA MET A 87 -11.52 9.48 -4.03
C MET A 87 -10.60 8.54 -4.83
N HIS A 88 -9.33 8.89 -4.97
CA HIS A 88 -8.34 8.06 -5.69
C HIS A 88 -7.89 6.81 -4.90
N PHE A 89 -8.25 6.74 -3.63
CA PHE A 89 -7.97 5.62 -2.73
C PHE A 89 -9.26 4.87 -2.35
N SER A 90 -10.27 4.96 -3.20
CA SER A 90 -11.54 4.26 -3.06
C SER A 90 -11.83 3.48 -4.34
N GLY A 91 -12.46 2.32 -4.20
CA GLY A 91 -12.78 1.47 -5.34
C GLY A 91 -13.92 0.51 -5.05
N VAL A 92 -14.42 -0.09 -6.12
CA VAL A 92 -15.40 -1.17 -6.09
C VAL A 92 -14.72 -2.42 -6.65
N TYR A 93 -14.70 -3.48 -5.88
CA TYR A 93 -14.14 -4.77 -6.28
C TYR A 93 -15.10 -5.54 -7.20
N PRO A 94 -14.61 -6.54 -7.97
CA PRO A 94 -15.45 -7.32 -8.88
C PRO A 94 -16.64 -8.03 -8.21
N ASN A 95 -16.52 -8.35 -6.91
CA ASN A 95 -17.60 -8.95 -6.11
C ASN A 95 -18.62 -7.90 -5.59
N GLY A 96 -18.45 -6.62 -5.93
CA GLY A 96 -19.30 -5.52 -5.51
C GLY A 96 -18.90 -4.83 -4.21
N ASP A 97 -17.91 -5.34 -3.49
CA ASP A 97 -17.42 -4.73 -2.26
C ASP A 97 -16.87 -3.33 -2.52
N GLN A 98 -17.32 -2.37 -1.73
CA GLN A 98 -16.81 -1.00 -1.79
C GLN A 98 -15.79 -0.77 -0.67
N LEU A 99 -14.63 -0.25 -1.02
CA LEU A 99 -13.56 0.03 -0.08
C LEU A 99 -12.99 1.43 -0.29
N SER A 100 -12.77 2.14 0.82
CA SER A 100 -12.02 3.38 0.88
C SER A 100 -10.87 3.19 1.87
N VAL A 101 -9.65 3.50 1.46
CA VAL A 101 -8.48 3.32 2.33
C VAL A 101 -7.92 4.65 2.82
N VAL A 102 -7.39 4.61 4.05
CA VAL A 102 -6.51 5.65 4.59
C VAL A 102 -5.13 5.01 4.71
N ALA A 103 -4.28 5.25 3.72
CA ALA A 103 -2.99 4.61 3.59
C ALA A 103 -1.90 5.42 4.31
N THR A 104 -1.24 4.81 5.29
CA THR A 104 0.01 5.32 5.85
C THR A 104 1.16 4.72 5.06
N VAL A 105 1.96 5.56 4.43
CA VAL A 105 3.07 5.14 3.57
C VAL A 105 4.40 5.42 4.26
N PHE A 106 5.24 4.41 4.35
CA PHE A 106 6.56 4.47 4.98
C PHE A 106 7.68 4.34 3.95
N ALA A 107 8.81 4.96 4.23
CA ALA A 107 10.08 4.63 3.61
C ALA A 107 10.71 3.46 4.36
N GLY A 108 11.27 2.50 3.63
CA GLY A 108 11.95 1.34 4.18
C GLY A 108 13.29 1.06 3.51
N LYS A 109 14.18 0.41 4.25
CA LYS A 109 15.42 -0.15 3.77
C LYS A 109 15.35 -1.66 3.79
N LEU A 110 15.85 -2.31 2.76
CA LEU A 110 16.06 -3.76 2.77
C LEU A 110 17.13 -4.13 3.80
N ILE A 111 16.78 -4.99 4.74
CA ILE A 111 17.73 -5.53 5.73
C ILE A 111 18.20 -6.92 5.31
N ARG A 112 17.28 -7.77 4.85
CA ARG A 112 17.60 -9.12 4.36
C ARG A 112 16.48 -9.70 3.51
N GLY A 113 16.82 -10.73 2.76
CA GLY A 113 15.93 -11.48 1.90
C GLY A 113 16.19 -11.18 0.42
N ILE A 114 15.73 -12.05 -0.42
CA ILE A 114 15.68 -11.89 -1.86
C ILE A 114 14.20 -11.85 -2.22
N PRO A 115 13.72 -10.83 -2.93
CA PRO A 115 12.30 -10.73 -3.27
C PRO A 115 11.80 -12.00 -3.95
N ARG A 116 10.68 -12.49 -3.43
CA ARG A 116 9.94 -13.64 -3.97
C ARG A 116 8.46 -13.46 -3.68
N ALA A 117 7.63 -13.76 -4.65
CA ALA A 117 6.19 -13.81 -4.45
C ALA A 117 5.81 -14.94 -3.49
N ASP A 118 4.72 -14.76 -2.76
CA ASP A 118 4.09 -15.79 -1.92
C ASP A 118 3.26 -16.79 -2.73
N HIS A 119 2.82 -16.41 -3.94
CA HIS A 119 1.93 -17.15 -4.83
C HIS A 119 0.51 -17.38 -4.30
N GLU A 120 0.13 -16.70 -3.23
CA GLU A 120 -1.22 -16.65 -2.70
C GLU A 120 -1.88 -15.32 -3.04
N GLU A 121 -1.18 -14.21 -2.81
CA GLU A 121 -1.61 -12.85 -3.11
C GLU A 121 -0.81 -12.22 -4.25
N THR A 122 0.46 -12.55 -4.35
CA THR A 122 1.39 -11.99 -5.32
C THR A 122 1.93 -13.06 -6.27
N SER A 123 2.01 -12.72 -7.56
CA SER A 123 2.54 -13.59 -8.62
C SER A 123 4.01 -13.32 -8.93
N ASP A 124 4.53 -12.17 -8.56
CA ASP A 124 5.92 -11.76 -8.77
C ASP A 124 6.32 -10.70 -7.73
N ALA A 125 7.59 -10.68 -7.34
CA ALA A 125 8.16 -9.67 -6.44
C ALA A 125 9.61 -9.42 -6.82
N ARG A 126 9.98 -8.16 -7.13
CA ARG A 126 11.35 -7.80 -7.48
C ARG A 126 11.62 -6.29 -7.37
N PHE A 127 12.90 -5.94 -7.45
CA PHE A 127 13.35 -4.56 -7.51
C PHE A 127 13.39 -4.04 -8.95
N PHE A 128 12.93 -2.79 -9.13
CA PHE A 128 12.90 -2.09 -10.41
C PHE A 128 13.61 -0.76 -10.36
N TYR A 129 14.35 -0.42 -11.40
CA TYR A 129 14.78 0.95 -11.63
C TYR A 129 13.60 1.84 -12.00
N THR A 130 13.69 3.12 -11.71
CA THR A 130 12.64 4.11 -12.04
C THR A 130 12.22 4.05 -13.52
N SER A 131 13.20 3.88 -14.43
CA SER A 131 12.95 3.77 -15.88
C SER A 131 12.16 2.52 -16.29
N GLU A 132 12.27 1.44 -15.53
CA GLU A 132 11.52 0.21 -15.79
C GLU A 132 10.07 0.34 -15.34
N ILE A 133 9.84 1.04 -14.21
CA ILE A 133 8.50 1.24 -13.63
C ILE A 133 7.56 1.97 -14.58
N GLU A 134 8.07 2.88 -15.41
CA GLU A 134 7.28 3.63 -16.39
C GLU A 134 6.59 2.75 -17.43
N ASN A 135 7.09 1.54 -17.65
CA ASN A 135 6.54 0.56 -18.57
C ASN A 135 5.68 -0.52 -17.89
N LEU A 136 5.49 -0.44 -16.56
CA LEU A 136 4.68 -1.37 -15.81
C LEU A 136 3.22 -0.91 -15.72
N SER A 137 2.31 -1.87 -15.75
CA SER A 137 0.92 -1.62 -15.36
C SER A 137 0.84 -1.56 -13.84
N CYS A 138 0.81 -0.35 -13.28
CA CYS A 138 0.76 -0.11 -11.84
C CYS A 138 -0.62 0.35 -11.39
N TYR A 139 -0.88 0.23 -10.07
CA TYR A 139 -2.06 0.83 -9.48
C TYR A 139 -2.13 2.34 -9.74
N PRO A 140 -3.30 2.91 -10.06
CA PRO A 140 -3.42 4.34 -10.42
C PRO A 140 -2.90 5.29 -9.34
N HIS A 141 -3.10 4.96 -8.06
CA HIS A 141 -2.64 5.77 -6.93
C HIS A 141 -1.14 5.66 -6.64
N PHE A 142 -0.46 4.64 -7.18
CA PHE A 142 0.97 4.43 -6.98
C PHE A 142 1.83 5.61 -7.49
N HIS A 143 1.44 6.22 -8.62
CA HIS A 143 2.17 7.38 -9.15
C HIS A 143 2.16 8.57 -8.17
N ALA A 144 1.02 8.82 -7.50
CA ALA A 144 0.92 9.88 -6.50
C ALA A 144 1.81 9.59 -5.28
N ILE A 145 1.84 8.34 -4.81
CA ILE A 145 2.72 7.90 -3.72
C ILE A 145 4.19 8.07 -4.11
N ARG A 146 4.57 7.60 -5.30
CA ARG A 146 5.95 7.70 -5.81
C ARG A 146 6.43 9.15 -5.95
N GLN A 147 5.57 10.03 -6.45
CA GLN A 147 5.89 11.45 -6.55
C GLN A 147 6.08 12.10 -5.17
N ALA A 148 5.24 11.74 -4.21
CA ALA A 148 5.36 12.22 -2.84
C ALA A 148 6.62 11.70 -2.15
N SER A 149 7.03 10.44 -2.42
CA SER A 149 8.22 9.83 -1.82
C SER A 149 9.55 10.48 -2.22
N SER A 150 9.56 11.27 -3.30
CA SER A 150 10.74 12.04 -3.72
C SER A 150 10.92 13.37 -2.99
N GLN A 151 9.98 13.75 -2.15
CA GLN A 151 10.04 15.02 -1.41
C GLN A 151 10.81 14.86 -0.09
N SER A 152 11.44 15.97 0.35
CA SER A 152 12.22 16.00 1.61
C SER A 152 11.35 16.04 2.87
N GLN A 153 10.05 16.29 2.72
CA GLN A 153 9.08 16.34 3.81
C GLN A 153 7.95 15.34 3.54
N PRO A 154 7.34 14.79 4.59
CA PRO A 154 6.17 13.94 4.42
C PRO A 154 5.07 14.63 3.60
N TYR A 155 4.41 13.87 2.73
CA TYR A 155 3.31 14.39 1.94
C TYR A 155 2.18 14.89 2.84
N PHE A 156 1.83 16.14 2.65
CA PHE A 156 0.74 16.80 3.34
C PHE A 156 -0.10 17.60 2.34
N LYS A 157 -1.37 17.30 2.25
CA LYS A 157 -2.33 18.09 1.48
C LYS A 157 -3.08 19.01 2.44
N PRO A 158 -2.96 20.35 2.30
CA PRO A 158 -3.70 21.28 3.14
C PRO A 158 -5.21 21.07 3.05
N ALA A 159 -5.90 21.28 4.18
CA ALA A 159 -7.35 21.20 4.22
C ALA A 159 -7.99 22.25 3.30
N THR A 160 -8.96 21.79 2.51
CA THR A 160 -9.76 22.66 1.64
C THR A 160 -11.13 23.00 2.25
N TRP A 161 -11.52 22.27 3.29
CA TRP A 161 -12.77 22.53 4.00
C TRP A 161 -12.69 23.88 4.74
N ARG A 162 -13.77 24.62 4.69
CA ARG A 162 -13.98 25.88 5.43
C ARG A 162 -15.36 25.82 6.07
N PRO A 163 -15.54 26.36 7.29
CA PRO A 163 -16.87 26.49 7.88
C PRO A 163 -17.73 27.48 7.08
N HIS A 164 -19.04 27.28 7.12
CA HIS A 164 -19.96 28.22 6.48
C HIS A 164 -19.84 29.60 7.14
N GLY A 165 -19.64 30.65 6.33
CA GLY A 165 -19.60 32.05 6.79
C GLY A 165 -18.20 32.63 7.05
N LEU A 166 -17.11 31.89 6.70
CA LEU A 166 -15.74 32.44 6.63
C LEU A 166 -15.28 32.62 5.21
#